data_4e19cf326fda20dea50c325d17c62c2c
#
_entry.id   4e19cf326fda20dea50c325d17c62c2c
#
_cell.length_a   1.000
_cell.length_b   1.000
_cell.length_c   1.000
_cell.angle_alpha   90.00
_cell.angle_beta   90.00
_cell.angle_gamma   90.00
#
_symmetry.space_group_name_H-M   'P 1'
#
loop_
_entity.id
_entity.type
_entity.pdbx_description
1 polymer ?
#
loop_
_entity_poly.entity_id
_entity_poly.type
_entity_poly.pdbx_seq_one_letter_code
_entity_poly.pdbx_strand_id
1 'polypeptide(L)'
;MRNFHKYGIDTHGRTSGKIKTICPECNATRGHKGNKSFSIDLDKGLCYCHHCGHKFYVPDDAEERERQQLKEKYNRTSKLPSHFRRPVFDAAKTKLSENLERYWTQERCLAQHLLAELRITEECIMLPESHELENCLCFNYFENGTLINTKYRSGRKHFMMVKGAELIPYNIDAILDTPECIITE
;
A
#
# COMPACT_ATOMS: atom_id res chain seq x y z
N MET A 1 -29.49 -7.16 -4.57
CA MET A 1 -29.72 -7.08 -6.04
C MET A 1 -28.70 -6.13 -6.63
N ARG A 2 -28.15 -6.36 -7.83
CA ARG A 2 -27.11 -5.47 -8.41
C ARG A 2 -27.76 -4.26 -9.07
N ASN A 3 -27.29 -3.05 -8.78
CA ASN A 3 -27.84 -1.81 -9.34
C ASN A 3 -26.98 -1.33 -10.53
N PHE A 4 -27.26 -1.83 -11.71
CA PHE A 4 -26.57 -1.46 -12.94
C PHE A 4 -26.85 -0.02 -13.39
N HIS A 5 -28.03 0.52 -13.11
CA HIS A 5 -28.38 1.90 -13.45
C HIS A 5 -27.50 2.95 -12.78
N LYS A 6 -27.02 2.67 -11.57
CA LYS A 6 -26.05 3.54 -10.87
C LYS A 6 -24.76 3.75 -11.67
N TYR A 7 -24.42 2.81 -12.53
CA TYR A 7 -23.22 2.82 -13.38
C TYR A 7 -23.53 3.22 -14.85
N GLY A 8 -24.69 3.81 -15.10
CA GLY A 8 -25.12 4.23 -16.45
C GLY A 8 -25.38 3.09 -17.42
N ILE A 9 -25.67 1.89 -16.91
CA ILE A 9 -25.91 0.70 -17.71
C ILE A 9 -27.41 0.42 -17.81
N ASP A 10 -27.92 0.40 -19.03
CA ASP A 10 -29.28 -0.05 -19.32
C ASP A 10 -29.32 -1.58 -19.47
N THR A 11 -30.04 -2.23 -18.57
CA THR A 11 -30.27 -3.68 -18.61
C THR A 11 -31.50 -4.08 -19.40
N HIS A 12 -32.23 -3.13 -19.97
CA HIS A 12 -33.49 -3.33 -20.68
C HIS A 12 -34.51 -4.14 -19.85
N GLY A 13 -34.56 -3.89 -18.53
CA GLY A 13 -35.48 -4.54 -17.61
C GLY A 13 -35.10 -5.99 -17.22
N ARG A 14 -33.97 -6.51 -17.71
CA ARG A 14 -33.48 -7.84 -17.32
C ARG A 14 -32.77 -7.81 -15.98
N THR A 15 -32.99 -8.85 -15.18
CA THR A 15 -32.43 -8.99 -13.83
C THR A 15 -31.44 -10.16 -13.71
N SER A 16 -31.37 -11.03 -14.71
CA SER A 16 -30.48 -12.21 -14.70
C SER A 16 -29.98 -12.58 -16.09
N GLY A 17 -28.96 -13.45 -16.15
CA GLY A 17 -28.37 -13.95 -17.38
C GLY A 17 -27.34 -13.00 -18.00
N LYS A 18 -27.02 -13.26 -19.27
CA LYS A 18 -26.05 -12.46 -20.03
C LYS A 18 -26.74 -11.59 -21.06
N ILE A 19 -26.34 -10.33 -21.14
CA ILE A 19 -26.88 -9.37 -22.12
C ILE A 19 -25.75 -8.64 -22.84
N LYS A 20 -26.09 -8.05 -23.98
CA LYS A 20 -25.26 -7.06 -24.66
C LYS A 20 -25.98 -5.73 -24.75
N THR A 21 -25.30 -4.66 -24.35
CA THR A 21 -25.83 -3.31 -24.38
C THR A 21 -24.78 -2.31 -24.87
N ILE A 22 -25.08 -1.05 -24.78
CA ILE A 22 -24.20 0.05 -25.18
C ILE A 22 -23.18 0.31 -24.07
N CYS A 23 -21.91 0.48 -24.43
CA CYS A 23 -20.87 0.82 -23.47
C CYS A 23 -21.03 2.25 -22.97
N PRO A 24 -21.12 2.51 -21.66
CA PRO A 24 -21.24 3.86 -21.12
C PRO A 24 -19.99 4.71 -21.39
N GLU A 25 -18.80 4.10 -21.42
CA GLU A 25 -17.52 4.81 -21.59
C GLU A 25 -17.26 5.24 -23.03
N CYS A 26 -17.30 4.32 -23.99
CA CYS A 26 -16.84 4.63 -25.34
C CYS A 26 -17.96 4.97 -26.35
N ASN A 27 -19.23 4.89 -25.96
CA ASN A 27 -20.31 5.15 -26.91
C ASN A 27 -20.35 6.60 -27.41
N ALA A 28 -19.94 7.56 -26.58
CA ALA A 28 -19.92 8.98 -26.93
C ALA A 28 -18.84 9.33 -27.97
N THR A 29 -17.69 8.62 -27.90
CA THR A 29 -16.48 8.91 -28.67
C THR A 29 -16.30 8.05 -29.91
N ARG A 30 -17.11 6.98 -30.08
CA ARG A 30 -16.99 6.05 -31.20
C ARG A 30 -17.78 6.51 -32.45
N GLY A 31 -17.29 6.16 -33.62
CA GLY A 31 -17.92 6.54 -34.90
C GLY A 31 -19.32 5.96 -35.12
N HIS A 32 -19.56 4.71 -34.67
CA HIS A 32 -20.86 4.07 -34.74
C HIS A 32 -21.52 4.02 -33.37
N LYS A 33 -22.32 5.04 -33.05
CA LYS A 33 -23.07 5.15 -31.78
C LYS A 33 -24.20 4.08 -31.76
N GLY A 34 -24.52 3.61 -30.53
CA GLY A 34 -25.61 2.65 -30.33
C GLY A 34 -25.22 1.17 -30.57
N ASN A 35 -23.98 0.87 -30.94
CA ASN A 35 -23.54 -0.51 -31.14
C ASN A 35 -23.42 -1.24 -29.78
N LYS A 36 -24.11 -2.39 -29.66
CA LYS A 36 -24.14 -3.24 -28.46
C LYS A 36 -22.88 -4.11 -28.32
N SER A 37 -21.74 -3.47 -28.02
CA SER A 37 -20.44 -4.13 -27.84
C SER A 37 -20.09 -4.41 -26.37
N PHE A 38 -20.98 -4.07 -25.44
CA PHE A 38 -20.76 -4.19 -24.01
C PHE A 38 -21.51 -5.42 -23.48
N SER A 39 -20.77 -6.46 -23.11
CA SER A 39 -21.28 -7.70 -22.55
C SER A 39 -21.37 -7.61 -21.04
N ILE A 40 -22.48 -8.05 -20.46
CA ILE A 40 -22.74 -8.04 -19.03
C ILE A 40 -23.24 -9.41 -18.61
N ASP A 41 -22.66 -9.93 -17.55
CA ASP A 41 -23.20 -11.05 -16.79
C ASP A 41 -23.92 -10.48 -15.57
N LEU A 42 -25.27 -10.45 -15.63
CA LEU A 42 -26.11 -9.83 -14.61
C LEU A 42 -26.04 -10.58 -13.26
N ASP A 43 -25.85 -11.90 -13.32
CA ASP A 43 -25.78 -12.74 -12.13
C ASP A 43 -24.46 -12.51 -11.37
N LYS A 44 -23.36 -12.39 -12.11
CA LYS A 44 -22.04 -12.20 -11.55
C LYS A 44 -21.63 -10.74 -11.40
N GLY A 45 -22.32 -9.80 -12.05
CA GLY A 45 -21.95 -8.38 -12.07
C GLY A 45 -20.72 -8.04 -12.92
N LEU A 46 -20.28 -8.97 -13.77
CA LEU A 46 -19.10 -8.78 -14.62
C LEU A 46 -19.46 -8.08 -15.91
N CYS A 47 -18.70 -7.02 -16.24
CA CYS A 47 -18.93 -6.19 -17.40
C CYS A 47 -17.66 -6.09 -18.26
N TYR A 48 -17.82 -6.21 -19.58
CA TYR A 48 -16.71 -6.12 -20.53
C TYR A 48 -17.12 -5.49 -21.86
N CYS A 49 -16.37 -4.49 -22.31
CA CYS A 49 -16.55 -3.88 -23.63
C CYS A 49 -15.60 -4.49 -24.67
N HIS A 50 -16.14 -5.11 -25.70
CA HIS A 50 -15.35 -5.70 -26.80
C HIS A 50 -14.75 -4.65 -27.75
N HIS A 51 -15.12 -3.38 -27.64
CA HIS A 51 -14.58 -2.30 -28.45
C HIS A 51 -13.42 -1.57 -27.79
N CYS A 52 -13.59 -1.08 -26.54
CA CYS A 52 -12.56 -0.31 -25.84
C CYS A 52 -11.81 -1.10 -24.77
N GLY A 53 -12.16 -2.37 -24.56
CA GLY A 53 -11.52 -3.21 -23.54
C GLY A 53 -11.91 -2.88 -22.09
N HIS A 54 -12.79 -1.89 -21.88
CA HIS A 54 -13.21 -1.50 -20.53
C HIS A 54 -13.84 -2.66 -19.78
N LYS A 55 -13.34 -2.89 -18.56
CA LYS A 55 -13.80 -3.94 -17.66
C LYS A 55 -14.18 -3.33 -16.33
N PHE A 56 -15.30 -3.73 -15.78
CA PHE A 56 -15.59 -3.41 -14.39
C PHE A 56 -16.60 -4.41 -13.79
N TYR A 57 -16.77 -4.27 -12.49
CA TYR A 57 -17.59 -5.15 -11.68
C TYR A 57 -18.66 -4.33 -10.96
N VAL A 58 -19.92 -4.77 -11.06
CA VAL A 58 -21.05 -4.20 -10.33
C VAL A 58 -21.32 -5.07 -9.11
N PRO A 59 -20.98 -4.59 -7.89
CA PRO A 59 -21.25 -5.34 -6.66
C PRO A 59 -22.75 -5.50 -6.41
N ASP A 60 -23.13 -6.50 -5.66
CA ASP A 60 -24.48 -6.56 -5.12
C ASP A 60 -24.61 -5.68 -3.86
N ASP A 61 -25.87 -5.50 -3.39
CA ASP A 61 -26.17 -4.63 -2.25
C ASP A 61 -25.47 -5.09 -0.96
N ALA A 62 -25.22 -6.39 -0.80
CA ALA A 62 -24.51 -6.92 0.37
C ALA A 62 -23.03 -6.58 0.31
N GLU A 63 -22.37 -6.87 -0.83
CA GLU A 63 -20.98 -6.53 -1.09
C GLU A 63 -20.74 -5.00 -1.01
N GLU A 64 -21.68 -4.20 -1.49
CA GLU A 64 -21.56 -2.74 -1.42
C GLU A 64 -21.68 -2.23 0.02
N ARG A 65 -22.58 -2.79 0.83
CA ARG A 65 -22.67 -2.47 2.27
C ARG A 65 -21.41 -2.87 3.03
N GLU A 66 -20.86 -4.05 2.75
CA GLU A 66 -19.61 -4.51 3.36
C GLU A 66 -18.45 -3.57 2.99
N ARG A 67 -18.32 -3.19 1.71
CA ARG A 67 -17.32 -2.21 1.26
C ARG A 67 -17.49 -0.85 1.93
N GLN A 68 -18.72 -0.39 2.12
CA GLN A 68 -18.99 0.87 2.82
C GLN A 68 -18.62 0.77 4.30
N GLN A 69 -18.99 -0.30 4.97
CA GLN A 69 -18.61 -0.54 6.36
C GLN A 69 -17.09 -0.62 6.55
N LEU A 70 -16.39 -1.30 5.65
CA LEU A 70 -14.92 -1.35 5.64
C LEU A 70 -14.31 0.04 5.43
N LYS A 71 -14.83 0.84 4.49
CA LYS A 71 -14.38 2.23 4.28
C LYS A 71 -14.64 3.09 5.50
N GLU A 72 -15.81 3.00 6.13
CA GLU A 72 -16.11 3.74 7.35
C GLU A 72 -15.23 3.31 8.51
N LYS A 73 -14.99 2.01 8.68
CA LYS A 73 -14.06 1.48 9.68
C LYS A 73 -12.65 2.00 9.44
N TYR A 74 -12.18 1.96 8.18
CA TYR A 74 -10.87 2.49 7.80
C TYR A 74 -10.78 4.00 8.05
N ASN A 75 -11.78 4.78 7.65
CA ASN A 75 -11.82 6.22 7.89
C ASN A 75 -11.91 6.59 9.37
N ARG A 76 -12.56 5.76 10.20
CA ARG A 76 -12.55 5.96 11.66
C ARG A 76 -11.18 5.68 12.27
N THR A 77 -10.44 4.69 11.74
CA THR A 77 -9.09 4.38 12.19
C THR A 77 -8.04 5.33 11.61
N SER A 78 -8.32 5.97 10.48
CA SER A 78 -7.43 6.88 9.77
C SER A 78 -7.57 8.36 10.17
N LYS A 79 -8.14 8.68 11.34
CA LYS A 79 -7.91 10.01 11.93
C LYS A 79 -6.42 10.10 12.23
N LEU A 80 -5.68 10.70 11.30
CA LEU A 80 -4.28 11.05 11.50
C LEU A 80 -4.17 11.77 12.85
N PRO A 81 -3.26 11.36 13.73
CA PRO A 81 -3.04 12.06 14.97
C PRO A 81 -2.70 13.52 14.64
N SER A 82 -3.22 14.46 15.41
CA SER A 82 -2.95 15.89 15.22
C SER A 82 -1.45 16.21 15.35
N HIS A 83 -0.70 15.33 16.02
CA HIS A 83 0.75 15.42 16.16
C HIS A 83 1.35 14.02 16.05
N PHE A 84 2.26 13.84 15.10
CA PHE A 84 3.08 12.64 15.00
C PHE A 84 4.23 12.70 16.01
N ARG A 85 4.55 11.56 16.63
CA ARG A 85 5.77 11.41 17.41
C ARG A 85 6.95 11.39 16.44
N ARG A 86 7.96 12.23 16.69
CA ARG A 86 9.21 12.24 15.92
C ARG A 86 10.31 11.56 16.72
N PRO A 87 10.91 10.47 16.23
CA PRO A 87 12.12 9.93 16.82
C PRO A 87 13.30 10.89 16.62
N VAL A 88 14.31 10.74 17.45
CA VAL A 88 15.54 11.56 17.36
C VAL A 88 16.65 10.71 16.78
N PHE A 89 17.30 11.20 15.72
CA PHE A 89 18.46 10.53 15.15
C PHE A 89 19.70 10.75 16.01
N ASP A 90 20.32 9.66 16.43
CA ASP A 90 21.56 9.68 17.20
C ASP A 90 22.71 9.13 16.33
N ALA A 91 23.57 10.02 15.85
CA ALA A 91 24.70 9.66 15.01
C ALA A 91 25.73 8.77 15.72
N ALA A 92 25.80 8.80 17.07
CA ALA A 92 26.69 7.93 17.82
C ALA A 92 26.31 6.44 17.70
N LYS A 93 25.04 6.15 17.43
CA LYS A 93 24.51 4.77 17.24
C LYS A 93 24.75 4.18 15.85
N THR A 94 25.43 4.87 14.95
CA THR A 94 25.79 4.36 13.62
C THR A 94 26.90 3.31 13.62
N LYS A 95 27.68 3.26 14.73
CA LYS A 95 28.66 2.19 14.93
C LYS A 95 27.97 0.95 15.46
N LEU A 96 27.82 -0.05 14.59
CA LEU A 96 27.18 -1.31 14.95
C LEU A 96 28.11 -2.19 15.78
N SER A 97 27.51 -3.07 16.59
CA SER A 97 28.23 -4.18 17.25
C SER A 97 28.71 -5.19 16.19
N GLU A 98 29.79 -5.89 16.51
CA GLU A 98 30.36 -6.92 15.62
C GLU A 98 29.32 -7.95 15.14
N ASN A 99 28.38 -8.34 16.00
CA ASN A 99 27.35 -9.30 15.65
C ASN A 99 26.37 -8.77 14.59
N LEU A 100 25.96 -7.51 14.70
CA LEU A 100 25.05 -6.91 13.71
C LEU A 100 25.79 -6.54 12.42
N GLU A 101 27.04 -6.12 12.50
CA GLU A 101 27.89 -5.89 11.32
C GLU A 101 28.12 -7.18 10.54
N ARG A 102 28.45 -8.29 11.25
CA ARG A 102 28.58 -9.61 10.64
C ARG A 102 27.27 -10.10 10.02
N TYR A 103 26.14 -9.94 10.72
CA TYR A 103 24.83 -10.25 10.17
C TYR A 103 24.58 -9.50 8.86
N TRP A 104 24.88 -8.19 8.82
CA TRP A 104 24.72 -7.37 7.62
C TRP A 104 25.60 -7.83 6.46
N THR A 105 26.90 -7.98 6.72
CA THR A 105 27.90 -8.23 5.67
C THR A 105 27.96 -9.68 5.24
N GLN A 106 27.86 -10.64 6.17
CA GLN A 106 28.07 -12.07 5.89
C GLN A 106 26.76 -12.82 5.67
N GLU A 107 25.73 -12.60 6.51
CA GLU A 107 24.48 -13.33 6.36
C GLU A 107 23.55 -12.69 5.34
N ARG A 108 23.52 -11.37 5.27
CA ARG A 108 22.71 -10.62 4.29
C ARG A 108 23.47 -10.30 3.01
N CYS A 109 24.79 -10.50 2.97
CA CYS A 109 25.68 -10.21 1.84
C CYS A 109 25.55 -8.77 1.31
N LEU A 110 25.33 -7.81 2.22
CA LEU A 110 25.20 -6.41 1.89
C LEU A 110 26.51 -5.66 2.12
N ALA A 111 26.83 -4.73 1.24
CA ALA A 111 28.06 -3.95 1.36
C ALA A 111 28.06 -3.07 2.60
N GLN A 112 29.19 -2.99 3.31
CA GLN A 112 29.34 -2.28 4.57
C GLN A 112 29.08 -0.76 4.42
N HIS A 113 29.47 -0.15 3.28
CA HIS A 113 29.26 1.28 3.04
C HIS A 113 27.77 1.67 3.04
N LEU A 114 26.86 0.75 2.69
CA LEU A 114 25.42 0.98 2.71
C LEU A 114 24.88 1.28 4.13
N LEU A 115 25.56 0.82 5.18
CA LEU A 115 25.18 1.13 6.56
C LEU A 115 25.23 2.63 6.83
N ALA A 116 26.28 3.29 6.37
CA ALA A 116 26.46 4.73 6.52
C ALA A 116 25.54 5.51 5.56
N GLU A 117 25.45 5.08 4.30
CA GLU A 117 24.62 5.71 3.27
C GLU A 117 23.13 5.70 3.66
N LEU A 118 22.63 4.56 4.13
CA LEU A 118 21.24 4.38 4.58
C LEU A 118 21.02 4.82 6.03
N ARG A 119 22.05 5.36 6.69
CA ARG A 119 22.00 5.83 8.09
C ARG A 119 21.44 4.78 9.03
N ILE A 120 21.86 3.51 8.85
CA ILE A 120 21.45 2.41 9.74
C ILE A 120 22.12 2.60 11.10
N THR A 121 21.37 2.40 12.15
CA THR A 121 21.84 2.50 13.54
C THR A 121 21.53 1.23 14.31
N GLU A 122 22.09 1.10 15.53
CA GLU A 122 21.80 0.01 16.44
C GLU A 122 21.14 0.55 17.70
N GLU A 123 20.11 -0.14 18.19
CA GLU A 123 19.50 0.17 19.47
C GLU A 123 19.02 -1.11 20.17
N CYS A 124 19.24 -1.16 21.48
CA CYS A 124 18.69 -2.22 22.31
C CYS A 124 17.33 -1.78 22.85
N ILE A 125 16.28 -2.46 22.43
CA ILE A 125 14.90 -2.09 22.81
C ILE A 125 14.11 -3.33 23.24
N MET A 126 13.08 -3.09 24.05
CA MET A 126 12.11 -4.12 24.38
C MET A 126 11.11 -4.29 23.23
N LEU A 127 11.07 -5.50 22.67
CA LEU A 127 10.15 -5.83 21.60
C LEU A 127 8.86 -6.44 22.15
N PRO A 128 7.68 -6.05 21.61
CA PRO A 128 6.40 -6.55 22.09
C PRO A 128 6.20 -8.07 21.92
N GLU A 129 6.85 -8.64 20.89
CA GLU A 129 6.70 -10.06 20.54
C GLU A 129 7.44 -10.99 21.50
N SER A 130 8.64 -10.61 21.94
CA SER A 130 9.47 -11.41 22.86
C SER A 130 9.32 -11.00 24.31
N HIS A 131 8.88 -9.77 24.59
CA HIS A 131 8.92 -9.13 25.91
C HIS A 131 10.33 -9.06 26.51
N GLU A 132 11.35 -9.08 25.65
CA GLU A 132 12.77 -9.02 26.02
C GLU A 132 13.46 -7.81 25.38
N LEU A 133 14.59 -7.40 25.99
CA LEU A 133 15.50 -6.45 25.38
C LEU A 133 16.30 -7.15 24.28
N GLU A 134 16.18 -6.66 23.05
CA GLU A 134 16.90 -7.20 21.91
C GLU A 134 17.69 -6.09 21.19
N ASN A 135 18.91 -6.43 20.76
CA ASN A 135 19.66 -5.56 19.88
C ASN A 135 19.05 -5.59 18.48
N CYS A 136 18.69 -4.42 17.99
CA CYS A 136 17.99 -4.25 16.73
C CYS A 136 18.81 -3.39 15.76
N LEU A 137 18.79 -3.77 14.49
CA LEU A 137 19.06 -2.83 13.40
C LEU A 137 17.90 -1.86 13.27
N CYS A 138 18.23 -0.58 13.22
CA CYS A 138 17.29 0.52 13.10
C CYS A 138 17.32 1.04 11.66
N PHE A 139 16.27 0.81 10.92
CA PHE A 139 16.05 1.39 9.61
C PHE A 139 15.37 2.73 9.80
N ASN A 140 16.11 3.79 9.58
CA ASN A 140 15.69 5.16 9.82
C ASN A 140 15.03 5.75 8.56
N TYR A 141 13.79 6.20 8.67
CA TYR A 141 12.99 6.76 7.59
C TYR A 141 13.14 8.27 7.60
N PHE A 142 13.81 8.82 6.61
CA PHE A 142 14.03 10.25 6.46
C PHE A 142 13.15 10.82 5.35
N GLU A 143 12.73 12.06 5.54
CA GLU A 143 12.11 12.91 4.54
C GLU A 143 12.68 14.32 4.66
N ASN A 144 13.23 14.84 3.57
CA ASN A 144 13.96 16.12 3.53
C ASN A 144 15.03 16.22 4.64
N GLY A 145 15.78 15.12 4.83
CA GLY A 145 16.83 15.02 5.84
C GLY A 145 16.36 14.94 7.30
N THR A 146 15.06 14.98 7.56
CA THR A 146 14.47 14.87 8.90
C THR A 146 14.06 13.44 9.19
N LEU A 147 14.40 12.90 10.37
CA LEU A 147 13.96 11.57 10.79
C LEU A 147 12.46 11.58 11.11
N ILE A 148 11.69 10.82 10.36
CA ILE A 148 10.23 10.71 10.47
C ILE A 148 9.83 9.50 11.30
N ASN A 149 10.45 8.35 11.04
CA ASN A 149 10.15 7.09 11.71
C ASN A 149 11.38 6.20 11.80
N THR A 150 11.32 5.17 12.63
CA THR A 150 12.35 4.13 12.72
C THR A 150 11.69 2.76 12.79
N LYS A 151 12.14 1.83 11.95
CA LYS A 151 11.79 0.42 12.02
C LYS A 151 12.93 -0.34 12.69
N TYR A 152 12.64 -0.95 13.80
CA TYR A 152 13.54 -1.82 14.55
C TYR A 152 13.41 -3.25 14.05
N ARG A 153 14.51 -3.94 13.87
CA ARG A 153 14.54 -5.35 13.49
C ARG A 153 15.62 -6.09 14.27
N SER A 154 15.20 -7.11 15.01
CA SER A 154 16.12 -7.99 15.73
C SER A 154 16.63 -9.16 14.87
N GLY A 155 17.69 -9.84 15.34
CA GLY A 155 18.18 -11.08 14.73
C GLY A 155 17.18 -12.23 14.73
N ARG A 156 16.23 -12.24 15.67
CA ARG A 156 15.11 -13.20 15.74
C ARG A 156 13.97 -12.92 14.76
N LYS A 157 14.12 -11.91 13.89
CA LYS A 157 13.12 -11.43 12.93
C LYS A 157 11.89 -10.76 13.57
N HIS A 158 11.96 -10.39 14.84
CA HIS A 158 10.97 -9.51 15.45
C HIS A 158 11.18 -8.08 14.95
N PHE A 159 10.10 -7.33 14.77
CA PHE A 159 10.20 -5.95 14.32
C PHE A 159 9.11 -5.06 14.89
N MET A 160 9.42 -3.82 15.05
CA MET A 160 8.52 -2.78 15.54
C MET A 160 8.83 -1.46 14.85
N MET A 161 7.81 -0.63 14.67
CA MET A 161 7.97 0.78 14.28
C MET A 161 7.68 1.68 15.50
N VAL A 162 8.20 2.91 15.47
CA VAL A 162 7.91 3.87 16.54
C VAL A 162 6.42 4.15 16.60
N LYS A 163 5.79 3.81 17.72
CA LYS A 163 4.36 4.00 17.93
C LYS A 163 3.99 5.48 17.86
N GLY A 164 3.02 5.81 17.00
CA GLY A 164 2.54 7.19 16.82
C GLY A 164 3.44 8.04 15.92
N ALA A 165 4.49 7.48 15.32
CA ALA A 165 5.23 8.16 14.25
C ALA A 165 4.48 8.04 12.91
N GLU A 166 4.77 8.98 12.02
CA GLU A 166 4.21 9.00 10.67
C GLU A 166 4.77 7.85 9.83
N LEU A 167 3.94 7.26 8.99
CA LEU A 167 4.35 6.20 8.07
C LEU A 167 4.67 6.83 6.71
N ILE A 168 5.91 6.73 6.31
CA ILE A 168 6.40 7.14 4.99
C ILE A 168 7.12 5.98 4.31
N PRO A 169 7.30 5.99 2.99
CA PRO A 169 8.16 5.03 2.30
C PRO A 169 9.61 5.10 2.81
N TYR A 170 10.27 3.94 2.87
CA TYR A 170 11.69 3.91 3.23
C TYR A 170 12.54 4.54 2.12
N ASN A 171 13.54 5.33 2.52
CA ASN A 171 14.46 6.01 1.60
C ASN A 171 13.76 6.92 0.57
N ILE A 172 12.68 7.59 0.99
CA ILE A 172 11.87 8.44 0.10
C ILE A 172 12.69 9.57 -0.53
N ASP A 173 13.66 10.13 0.18
CA ASP A 173 14.52 11.20 -0.34
C ASP A 173 15.29 10.78 -1.59
N ALA A 174 15.65 9.49 -1.72
CA ALA A 174 16.38 8.98 -2.88
C ALA A 174 15.52 8.85 -4.14
N ILE A 175 14.18 8.79 -4.00
CA ILE A 175 13.27 8.61 -5.14
C ILE A 175 12.67 9.91 -5.64
N LEU A 176 12.74 11.01 -4.86
CA LEU A 176 12.13 12.28 -5.25
C LEU A 176 12.75 12.89 -6.50
N ASP A 177 14.05 12.64 -6.72
CA ASP A 177 14.83 13.20 -7.84
C ASP A 177 15.07 12.18 -8.97
N THR A 178 14.45 11.01 -8.92
CA THR A 178 14.64 9.95 -9.93
C THR A 178 13.38 9.75 -10.77
N PRO A 179 13.51 9.57 -12.11
CA PRO A 179 12.36 9.32 -12.98
C PRO A 179 11.75 7.91 -12.80
N GLU A 180 12.49 6.99 -12.20
CA GLU A 180 12.09 5.60 -12.01
C GLU A 180 12.47 5.12 -10.62
N CYS A 181 11.66 4.27 -10.02
CA CYS A 181 11.97 3.60 -8.76
C CYS A 181 11.55 2.14 -8.79
N ILE A 182 12.22 1.31 -7.99
CA ILE A 182 11.86 -0.08 -7.77
C ILE A 182 11.25 -0.18 -6.37
N ILE A 183 10.03 -0.69 -6.30
CA ILE A 183 9.33 -0.96 -5.05
C ILE A 183 9.44 -2.45 -4.77
N THR A 184 9.94 -2.80 -3.58
CA THR A 184 10.01 -4.19 -3.08
C THR A 184 9.21 -4.34 -1.82
N GLU A 185 8.64 -5.52 -1.60
CA GLU A 185 7.96 -5.90 -0.36
C GLU A 185 8.95 -6.27 0.76
#